data_760ce0b8bece4bfcb722bce42d5cd690
#
_entry.id   760ce0b8bece4bfcb722bce42d5cd690
#
_cell.length_a   1.000
_cell.length_b   1.000
_cell.length_c   1.000
_cell.angle_alpha   90.00
_cell.angle_beta   90.00
_cell.angle_gamma   90.00
#
_symmetry.space_group_name_H-M   'P 1'
#
loop_
_entity.id
_entity.type
_entity.pdbx_description
1 polymer ?
#
loop_
_entity_poly.entity_id
_entity_poly.type
_entity_poly.pdbx_seq_one_letter_code
_entity_poly.pdbx_strand_id
1 'polypeptide(L)'
;MGEYKPPFTITNEILSYVSSISEKIGRITAISSLETKPHLRKNNRIKSIHSSLKIEANSLSLGQVRDVINGRLVLGEQKEIQEVKNAYAAYESLSEINPYSIKDLKKFHGIMTKYLVEECGEFRHGEEGVFNGDECIFMAPPAQFVPQLMDELFEWMKKSRNSVHPLIMSSVFHYEFVFIHPFADGNGRMARLWHTAILSKWKPVFEFIPIESRIEKFQDEYYDAIARCHVSGESTIFIEFMLSQIDRILEDISLQMNEENEQFSETVRKMLEIMEYDTPYTRKTLMEKLGLKSRDGFRRNYLQPALERNLIQMTLPDKPNSRNQRYMKV
;
A
#
# COMPACT_ATOMS: atom_id res chain seq x y z
N MET A 1 35.42 -14.25 6.89
CA MET A 1 34.08 -14.31 7.45
C MET A 1 33.17 -14.92 6.41
N GLY A 2 32.24 -15.82 6.78
CA GLY A 2 31.25 -16.37 5.84
C GLY A 2 30.32 -15.27 5.32
N GLU A 3 29.81 -15.46 4.12
CA GLU A 3 28.84 -14.55 3.52
C GLU A 3 27.53 -14.61 4.31
N TYR A 4 27.01 -13.46 4.78
CA TYR A 4 25.72 -13.40 5.48
C TYR A 4 24.58 -13.85 4.57
N LYS A 5 23.74 -14.73 5.07
CA LYS A 5 22.51 -15.17 4.45
C LYS A 5 21.40 -15.17 5.50
N PRO A 6 20.34 -14.36 5.34
CA PRO A 6 19.19 -14.45 6.22
C PRO A 6 18.66 -15.88 6.28
N PRO A 7 18.41 -16.44 7.47
CA PRO A 7 17.91 -17.80 7.59
C PRO A 7 16.43 -17.87 7.25
N PHE A 8 16.11 -18.71 6.27
CA PHE A 8 14.74 -19.10 5.91
C PHE A 8 14.73 -20.41 5.12
N THR A 9 13.60 -21.10 5.16
CA THR A 9 13.37 -22.35 4.43
C THR A 9 12.24 -22.17 3.41
N ILE A 10 12.43 -22.69 2.20
CA ILE A 10 11.36 -22.72 1.19
C ILE A 10 10.45 -23.92 1.47
N THR A 11 9.25 -23.63 1.97
CA THR A 11 8.23 -24.65 2.23
C THR A 11 7.33 -24.86 1.01
N ASN A 12 6.58 -25.96 1.00
CA ASN A 12 5.55 -26.20 -0.03
C ASN A 12 4.47 -25.12 0.00
N GLU A 13 4.18 -24.53 1.16
CA GLU A 13 3.22 -23.45 1.33
C GLU A 13 3.72 -22.17 0.65
N ILE A 14 4.98 -21.80 0.86
CA ILE A 14 5.63 -20.68 0.17
C ILE A 14 5.56 -20.87 -1.35
N LEU A 15 5.89 -22.06 -1.86
CA LEU A 15 5.83 -22.35 -3.30
C LEU A 15 4.39 -22.21 -3.83
N SER A 16 3.41 -22.69 -3.09
CA SER A 16 1.99 -22.58 -3.44
C SER A 16 1.56 -21.12 -3.55
N TYR A 17 1.90 -20.29 -2.56
CA TYR A 17 1.59 -18.85 -2.59
C TYR A 17 2.30 -18.12 -3.72
N VAL A 18 3.59 -18.40 -3.95
CA VAL A 18 4.34 -17.76 -5.06
C VAL A 18 3.67 -18.07 -6.41
N SER A 19 3.22 -19.30 -6.62
CA SER A 19 2.50 -19.70 -7.83
C SER A 19 1.15 -18.99 -7.96
N SER A 20 0.33 -19.03 -6.90
CA SER A 20 -1.00 -18.42 -6.87
C SER A 20 -0.93 -16.89 -7.08
N ILE A 21 -0.04 -16.20 -6.36
CA ILE A 21 0.17 -14.75 -6.49
C ILE A 21 0.60 -14.40 -7.91
N SER A 22 1.55 -15.16 -8.49
CA SER A 22 2.05 -14.89 -9.84
C SER A 22 0.95 -15.03 -10.89
N GLU A 23 0.07 -16.02 -10.75
CA GLU A 23 -1.09 -16.22 -11.62
C GLU A 23 -2.10 -15.07 -11.47
N LYS A 24 -2.47 -14.69 -10.23
CA LYS A 24 -3.41 -13.61 -9.95
C LYS A 24 -2.90 -12.26 -10.48
N ILE A 25 -1.62 -11.95 -10.28
CA ILE A 25 -0.98 -10.74 -10.84
C ILE A 25 -1.03 -10.77 -12.38
N GLY A 26 -0.78 -11.91 -13.00
CA GLY A 26 -0.90 -12.06 -14.45
C GLY A 26 -2.32 -11.74 -14.95
N ARG A 27 -3.34 -12.26 -14.28
CA ARG A 27 -4.77 -11.99 -14.59
C ARG A 27 -5.12 -10.52 -14.37
N ILE A 28 -4.76 -9.95 -13.22
CA ILE A 28 -5.02 -8.54 -12.91
C ILE A 28 -4.36 -7.63 -13.93
N THR A 29 -3.13 -7.88 -14.32
CA THR A 29 -2.42 -7.06 -15.31
C THR A 29 -3.02 -7.19 -16.71
N ALA A 30 -3.50 -8.39 -17.09
CA ALA A 30 -4.11 -8.62 -18.39
C ALA A 30 -5.52 -8.01 -18.54
N ILE A 31 -6.32 -8.04 -17.48
CA ILE A 31 -7.72 -7.58 -17.50
C ILE A 31 -7.81 -6.08 -17.15
N SER A 32 -6.92 -5.59 -16.32
CA SER A 32 -7.07 -4.30 -15.69
C SER A 32 -6.10 -3.28 -16.22
N SER A 33 -6.72 -2.21 -16.59
CA SER A 33 -6.21 -0.86 -16.59
C SER A 33 -5.94 -0.30 -15.16
N LEU A 34 -5.57 -1.10 -14.14
CA LEU A 34 -5.16 -0.53 -12.83
C LEU A 34 -4.08 0.53 -13.06
N GLU A 35 -3.17 0.29 -14.00
CA GLU A 35 -2.18 1.27 -14.42
C GLU A 35 -2.79 2.48 -15.13
N THR A 36 -3.96 2.36 -15.71
CA THR A 36 -4.64 3.42 -16.48
C THR A 36 -5.78 4.11 -15.72
N LYS A 37 -6.11 3.64 -14.48
CA LYS A 37 -7.17 4.24 -13.63
C LYS A 37 -6.56 5.11 -12.53
N PRO A 38 -6.28 6.42 -12.74
CA PRO A 38 -5.60 7.29 -11.78
C PRO A 38 -6.28 7.33 -10.41
N HIS A 39 -7.61 7.18 -10.38
CA HIS A 39 -8.40 7.27 -9.17
C HIS A 39 -8.29 6.03 -8.28
N LEU A 40 -8.27 4.83 -8.87
CA LEU A 40 -8.02 3.61 -8.11
C LEU A 40 -6.62 3.64 -7.49
N ARG A 41 -5.63 4.14 -8.24
CA ARG A 41 -4.27 4.34 -7.73
C ARG A 41 -4.28 5.27 -6.52
N LYS A 42 -4.89 6.46 -6.65
CA LYS A 42 -4.96 7.43 -5.55
C LYS A 42 -5.68 6.84 -4.33
N ASN A 43 -6.84 6.21 -4.52
CA ASN A 43 -7.59 5.61 -3.41
C ASN A 43 -6.82 4.47 -2.73
N ASN A 44 -6.19 3.60 -3.49
CA ASN A 44 -5.41 2.51 -2.94
C ASN A 44 -4.16 3.02 -2.22
N ARG A 45 -3.49 4.04 -2.76
CA ARG A 45 -2.38 4.72 -2.07
C ARG A 45 -2.82 5.36 -0.75
N ILE A 46 -3.99 6.03 -0.73
CA ILE A 46 -4.57 6.57 0.51
C ILE A 46 -4.85 5.45 1.52
N LYS A 47 -5.36 4.29 1.08
CA LYS A 47 -5.56 3.12 1.93
C LYS A 47 -4.25 2.60 2.50
N SER A 48 -3.21 2.43 1.66
CA SER A 48 -1.87 2.02 2.12
C SER A 48 -1.32 2.95 3.18
N ILE A 49 -1.37 4.26 2.93
CA ILE A 49 -0.89 5.28 3.87
C ILE A 49 -1.67 5.22 5.19
N HIS A 50 -3.00 5.26 5.13
CA HIS A 50 -3.85 5.18 6.31
C HIS A 50 -3.56 3.93 7.14
N SER A 51 -3.55 2.75 6.51
CA SER A 51 -3.33 1.49 7.22
C SER A 51 -1.91 1.39 7.78
N SER A 52 -0.89 1.83 7.03
CA SER A 52 0.49 1.85 7.53
C SER A 52 0.66 2.76 8.75
N LEU A 53 -0.02 3.90 8.78
CA LEU A 53 0.01 4.81 9.94
C LEU A 53 -0.82 4.28 11.11
N LYS A 54 -1.96 3.66 10.83
CA LYS A 54 -2.84 3.10 11.86
C LYS A 54 -2.21 1.92 12.62
N ILE A 55 -1.37 1.11 11.95
CA ILE A 55 -0.54 0.09 12.60
C ILE A 55 0.38 0.73 13.66
N GLU A 56 0.84 1.96 13.44
CA GLU A 56 1.66 2.75 14.37
C GLU A 56 0.82 3.66 15.28
N ALA A 57 -0.44 3.30 15.51
CA ALA A 57 -1.38 3.99 16.40
C ALA A 57 -1.78 5.42 15.98
N ASN A 58 -1.59 5.84 14.73
CA ASN A 58 -2.17 7.08 14.23
C ASN A 58 -3.69 7.01 14.24
N SER A 59 -4.36 7.97 14.85
CA SER A 59 -5.80 7.93 15.14
C SER A 59 -6.68 8.50 14.01
N LEU A 60 -6.08 9.12 12.98
CA LEU A 60 -6.83 9.77 11.91
C LEU A 60 -7.60 8.74 11.07
N SER A 61 -8.88 9.01 10.86
CA SER A 61 -9.72 8.20 9.98
C SER A 61 -9.28 8.28 8.50
N LEU A 62 -9.67 7.31 7.70
CA LEU A 62 -9.39 7.31 6.25
C LEU A 62 -9.88 8.60 5.55
N GLY A 63 -11.02 9.15 5.99
CA GLY A 63 -11.53 10.43 5.50
C GLY A 63 -10.62 11.60 5.83
N GLN A 64 -10.14 11.68 7.07
CA GLN A 64 -9.21 12.72 7.51
C GLN A 64 -7.85 12.60 6.80
N VAL A 65 -7.31 11.38 6.63
CA VAL A 65 -6.09 11.15 5.84
C VAL A 65 -6.27 11.66 4.41
N ARG A 66 -7.41 11.36 3.78
CA ARG A 66 -7.76 11.87 2.44
C ARG A 66 -7.80 13.40 2.42
N ASP A 67 -8.40 14.04 3.42
CA ASP A 67 -8.52 15.49 3.50
C ASP A 67 -7.16 16.16 3.69
N VAL A 68 -6.28 15.61 4.53
CA VAL A 68 -4.88 16.08 4.66
C VAL A 68 -4.15 16.02 3.33
N ILE A 69 -4.25 14.88 2.60
CA ILE A 69 -3.62 14.68 1.29
C ILE A 69 -4.15 15.67 0.24
N ASN A 70 -5.42 16.02 0.33
CA ASN A 70 -6.05 17.00 -0.57
C ASN A 70 -5.86 18.47 -0.12
N GLY A 71 -5.06 18.73 0.94
CA GLY A 71 -4.77 20.06 1.43
C GLY A 71 -5.93 20.73 2.18
N ARG A 72 -6.91 19.96 2.64
CA ARG A 72 -8.02 20.45 3.45
C ARG A 72 -7.64 20.55 4.91
N LEU A 73 -8.31 21.45 5.64
CA LEU A 73 -8.13 21.57 7.07
C LEU A 73 -8.72 20.34 7.79
N VAL A 74 -7.91 19.73 8.66
CA VAL A 74 -8.29 18.56 9.47
C VAL A 74 -8.03 18.89 10.94
N LEU A 75 -8.97 18.54 11.81
CA LEU A 75 -8.79 18.57 13.26
C LEU A 75 -8.13 17.26 13.70
N GLY A 76 -6.98 17.36 14.35
CA GLY A 76 -6.19 16.23 14.83
C GLY A 76 -4.87 16.71 15.42
N GLU A 77 -4.10 15.80 15.99
CA GLU A 77 -2.77 16.10 16.50
C GLU A 77 -1.83 16.50 15.35
N GLN A 78 -1.02 17.55 15.60
CA GLN A 78 -0.10 18.05 14.58
C GLN A 78 0.92 17.00 14.14
N LYS A 79 1.36 16.14 15.07
CA LYS A 79 2.25 15.00 14.81
C LYS A 79 1.59 14.04 13.81
N GLU A 80 0.36 13.62 14.05
CA GLU A 80 -0.37 12.67 13.19
C GLU A 80 -0.63 13.24 11.79
N ILE A 81 -0.98 14.52 11.70
CA ILE A 81 -1.14 15.22 10.41
C ILE A 81 0.19 15.28 9.67
N GLN A 82 1.30 15.52 10.37
CA GLN A 82 2.63 15.53 9.75
C GLN A 82 3.05 14.14 9.28
N GLU A 83 2.73 13.08 10.02
CA GLU A 83 2.96 11.69 9.60
C GLU A 83 2.24 11.38 8.27
N VAL A 84 0.99 11.81 8.11
CA VAL A 84 0.26 11.64 6.84
C VAL A 84 0.95 12.35 5.68
N LYS A 85 1.38 13.60 5.88
CA LYS A 85 2.09 14.37 4.83
C LYS A 85 3.40 13.69 4.42
N ASN A 86 4.16 13.22 5.40
CA ASN A 86 5.42 12.54 5.18
C ASN A 86 5.22 11.19 4.46
N ALA A 87 4.29 10.37 4.94
CA ALA A 87 3.96 9.11 4.30
C ALA A 87 3.47 9.33 2.85
N TYR A 88 2.62 10.33 2.62
CA TYR A 88 2.18 10.67 1.28
C TYR A 88 3.35 11.04 0.36
N ALA A 89 4.28 11.90 0.82
CA ALA A 89 5.47 12.26 0.04
C ALA A 89 6.36 11.05 -0.27
N ALA A 90 6.53 10.12 0.68
CA ALA A 90 7.31 8.91 0.48
C ALA A 90 6.66 7.96 -0.54
N TYR A 91 5.34 7.72 -0.43
CA TYR A 91 4.61 6.84 -1.35
C TYR A 91 4.42 7.45 -2.75
N GLU A 92 4.35 8.77 -2.90
CA GLU A 92 4.31 9.44 -4.21
C GLU A 92 5.62 9.23 -4.98
N SER A 93 6.75 9.19 -4.29
CA SER A 93 8.07 8.99 -4.88
C SER A 93 8.53 7.52 -4.88
N LEU A 94 7.63 6.57 -4.62
CA LEU A 94 7.97 5.13 -4.49
C LEU A 94 8.66 4.58 -5.73
N SER A 95 8.25 5.00 -6.93
CA SER A 95 8.87 4.58 -8.20
C SER A 95 10.33 5.01 -8.35
N GLU A 96 10.77 6.06 -7.63
CA GLU A 96 12.15 6.56 -7.62
C GLU A 96 13.08 5.70 -6.77
N ILE A 97 12.54 4.87 -5.87
CA ILE A 97 13.35 4.05 -4.95
C ILE A 97 14.17 3.03 -5.72
N ASN A 98 15.48 3.03 -5.47
CA ASN A 98 16.31 1.86 -5.72
C ASN A 98 16.34 0.98 -4.46
N PRO A 99 15.58 -0.14 -4.39
CA PRO A 99 15.45 -0.93 -3.19
C PRO A 99 16.75 -1.64 -2.76
N TYR A 100 17.78 -1.59 -3.57
CA TYR A 100 19.11 -2.14 -3.29
C TYR A 100 20.12 -1.08 -2.80
N SER A 101 19.64 0.13 -2.44
CA SER A 101 20.48 1.28 -2.05
C SER A 101 20.20 1.72 -0.61
N ILE A 102 21.18 1.57 0.28
CA ILE A 102 21.12 2.12 1.65
C ILE A 102 21.00 3.65 1.62
N LYS A 103 21.61 4.31 0.64
CA LYS A 103 21.47 5.75 0.48
C LYS A 103 20.01 6.15 0.23
N ASP A 104 19.29 5.39 -0.59
CA ASP A 104 17.87 5.62 -0.83
C ASP A 104 17.05 5.30 0.43
N LEU A 105 17.40 4.21 1.15
CA LEU A 105 16.76 3.89 2.43
C LEU A 105 16.82 5.07 3.40
N LYS A 106 18.01 5.62 3.63
CA LYS A 106 18.21 6.78 4.49
C LYS A 106 17.48 8.02 3.99
N LYS A 107 17.52 8.29 2.66
CA LYS A 107 16.77 9.39 2.03
C LYS A 107 15.27 9.27 2.31
N PHE A 108 14.69 8.10 2.10
CA PHE A 108 13.24 7.89 2.27
C PHE A 108 12.82 7.84 3.74
N HIS A 109 13.69 7.33 4.63
CA HIS A 109 13.49 7.50 6.07
C HIS A 109 13.44 8.97 6.45
N GLY A 110 14.37 9.79 5.94
CA GLY A 110 14.36 11.23 6.17
C GLY A 110 13.09 11.93 5.68
N ILE A 111 12.48 11.45 4.57
CA ILE A 111 11.17 11.95 4.10
C ILE A 111 10.07 11.48 5.08
N MET A 112 10.05 10.20 5.45
CA MET A 112 9.03 9.57 6.28
C MET A 112 8.96 10.18 7.69
N THR A 113 10.10 10.60 8.24
CA THR A 113 10.22 11.09 9.62
C THR A 113 10.48 12.59 9.73
N LYS A 114 10.39 13.32 8.61
CA LYS A 114 10.65 14.76 8.55
C LYS A 114 9.82 15.54 9.58
N TYR A 115 10.47 16.35 10.40
CA TYR A 115 9.86 17.13 11.51
C TYR A 115 9.26 16.28 12.65
N LEU A 116 9.52 14.99 12.69
CA LEU A 116 9.01 14.10 13.73
C LEU A 116 10.13 13.63 14.67
N VAL A 117 11.34 13.43 14.13
CA VAL A 117 12.53 12.99 14.89
C VAL A 117 13.73 13.84 14.50
N GLU A 118 14.72 13.91 15.40
CA GLU A 118 15.97 14.66 15.16
C GLU A 118 16.88 13.91 14.17
N GLU A 119 17.01 12.57 14.30
CA GLU A 119 17.89 11.73 13.50
C GLU A 119 17.24 11.29 12.17
N CYS A 120 16.67 12.23 11.41
CA CYS A 120 16.04 11.95 10.14
C CYS A 120 17.04 11.42 9.10
N GLY A 121 16.84 10.18 8.64
CA GLY A 121 17.68 9.58 7.60
C GLY A 121 19.03 9.02 8.12
N GLU A 122 19.22 8.96 9.42
CA GLU A 122 20.42 8.40 10.04
C GLU A 122 20.09 7.14 10.85
N PHE A 123 21.00 6.19 10.88
CA PHE A 123 20.87 5.02 11.74
C PHE A 123 21.00 5.45 13.21
N ARG A 124 20.25 4.76 14.08
CA ARG A 124 20.25 5.05 15.51
C ARG A 124 21.62 4.89 16.16
N HIS A 125 21.84 5.69 17.17
CA HIS A 125 23.00 5.60 18.05
C HIS A 125 22.62 4.99 19.41
N GLY A 126 21.35 5.07 19.80
CA GLY A 126 20.80 4.50 21.03
C GLY A 126 20.45 3.02 20.91
N GLU A 127 20.33 2.37 22.05
CA GLU A 127 19.76 1.02 22.13
C GLU A 127 18.23 1.10 22.00
N GLU A 128 17.65 0.12 21.32
CA GLU A 128 16.21 0.06 21.06
C GLU A 128 15.66 -1.32 21.45
N GLY A 129 14.42 -1.33 21.94
CA GLY A 129 13.71 -2.53 22.30
C GLY A 129 12.19 -2.36 22.14
N VAL A 130 11.50 -3.48 22.00
CA VAL A 130 10.04 -3.54 22.03
C VAL A 130 9.60 -3.97 23.42
N PHE A 131 8.77 -3.16 24.06
CA PHE A 131 8.28 -3.38 25.42
C PHE A 131 6.76 -3.54 25.44
N ASN A 132 6.29 -4.39 26.34
CA ASN A 132 4.88 -4.47 26.72
C ASN A 132 4.78 -4.09 28.21
N GLY A 133 4.42 -2.84 28.47
CA GLY A 133 4.60 -2.26 29.81
C GLY A 133 6.07 -2.24 30.19
N ASP A 134 6.41 -2.87 31.33
CA ASP A 134 7.80 -2.93 31.83
C ASP A 134 8.55 -4.20 31.32
N GLU A 135 7.90 -5.08 30.59
CA GLU A 135 8.51 -6.30 30.06
C GLU A 135 9.14 -6.06 28.69
N CYS A 136 10.46 -6.31 28.56
CA CYS A 136 11.14 -6.29 27.30
C CYS A 136 10.80 -7.57 26.51
N ILE A 137 10.00 -7.42 25.45
CA ILE A 137 9.62 -8.52 24.54
C ILE A 137 10.73 -8.85 23.57
N PHE A 138 11.41 -7.81 23.08
CA PHE A 138 12.50 -7.95 22.12
C PHE A 138 13.50 -6.81 22.31
N MET A 139 14.78 -7.16 22.34
CA MET A 139 15.89 -6.20 22.31
C MET A 139 16.54 -6.25 20.93
N ALA A 140 16.54 -5.14 20.23
CA ALA A 140 17.20 -5.00 18.94
C ALA A 140 18.73 -5.18 19.09
N PRO A 141 19.45 -5.58 18.03
CA PRO A 141 20.91 -5.66 18.06
C PRO A 141 21.53 -4.33 18.52
N PRO A 142 22.68 -4.38 19.25
CA PRO A 142 23.34 -3.16 19.70
C PRO A 142 23.61 -2.17 18.57
N ALA A 143 23.41 -0.87 18.83
CA ALA A 143 23.46 0.20 17.82
C ALA A 143 24.77 0.21 17.02
N GLN A 144 25.89 -0.14 17.65
CA GLN A 144 27.20 -0.21 16.98
C GLN A 144 27.27 -1.23 15.83
N PHE A 145 26.41 -2.25 15.81
CA PHE A 145 26.37 -3.26 14.75
C PHE A 145 25.36 -2.93 13.64
N VAL A 146 24.48 -1.98 13.84
CA VAL A 146 23.44 -1.62 12.86
C VAL A 146 24.02 -1.31 11.47
N PRO A 147 25.07 -0.48 11.31
CA PRO A 147 25.63 -0.22 9.99
C PRO A 147 26.11 -1.50 9.28
N GLN A 148 26.80 -2.38 10.00
CA GLN A 148 27.30 -3.65 9.44
C GLN A 148 26.14 -4.58 9.05
N LEU A 149 25.16 -4.77 9.92
CA LEU A 149 23.99 -5.62 9.65
C LEU A 149 23.19 -5.13 8.45
N MET A 150 23.03 -3.82 8.31
CA MET A 150 22.35 -3.22 7.14
C MET A 150 23.18 -3.41 5.86
N ASP A 151 24.49 -3.23 5.91
CA ASP A 151 25.36 -3.48 4.75
C ASP A 151 25.27 -4.96 4.32
N GLU A 152 25.33 -5.90 5.25
CA GLU A 152 25.21 -7.34 5.00
C GLU A 152 23.86 -7.70 4.39
N LEU A 153 22.75 -7.15 4.91
CA LEU A 153 21.39 -7.37 4.37
C LEU A 153 21.29 -6.85 2.92
N PHE A 154 21.77 -5.64 2.65
CA PHE A 154 21.71 -5.07 1.31
C PHE A 154 22.63 -5.79 0.32
N GLU A 155 23.81 -6.24 0.75
CA GLU A 155 24.69 -7.05 -0.08
C GLU A 155 24.07 -8.43 -0.40
N TRP A 156 23.41 -9.08 0.58
CA TRP A 156 22.63 -10.28 0.33
C TRP A 156 21.53 -10.04 -0.73
N MET A 157 20.76 -8.97 -0.60
CA MET A 157 19.71 -8.63 -1.58
C MET A 157 20.28 -8.45 -2.99
N LYS A 158 21.39 -7.72 -3.15
CA LYS A 158 22.05 -7.52 -4.44
C LYS A 158 22.49 -8.82 -5.08
N LYS A 159 23.15 -9.69 -4.31
CA LYS A 159 23.67 -10.97 -4.78
C LYS A 159 22.56 -11.96 -5.09
N SER A 160 21.51 -11.97 -4.29
CA SER A 160 20.38 -12.88 -4.42
C SER A 160 19.31 -12.41 -5.42
N ARG A 161 19.47 -11.25 -6.06
CA ARG A 161 18.49 -10.63 -6.94
C ARG A 161 17.95 -11.54 -8.05
N ASN A 162 18.78 -12.45 -8.57
CA ASN A 162 18.41 -13.35 -9.65
C ASN A 162 18.12 -14.79 -9.19
N SER A 163 18.29 -15.09 -7.90
CA SER A 163 18.13 -16.44 -7.34
C SER A 163 17.01 -16.56 -6.32
N VAL A 164 16.63 -15.46 -5.66
CA VAL A 164 15.51 -15.43 -4.72
C VAL A 164 14.34 -14.68 -5.34
N HIS A 165 13.15 -15.30 -5.31
CA HIS A 165 11.95 -14.68 -5.87
C HIS A 165 11.61 -13.37 -5.14
N PRO A 166 11.20 -12.27 -5.84
CA PRO A 166 10.92 -10.98 -5.20
C PRO A 166 9.88 -11.01 -4.08
N LEU A 167 8.88 -11.86 -4.16
CA LEU A 167 7.90 -12.09 -3.09
C LEU A 167 8.56 -12.59 -1.79
N ILE A 168 9.52 -13.50 -1.91
CA ILE A 168 10.28 -14.03 -0.77
C ILE A 168 11.28 -12.98 -0.28
N MET A 169 12.03 -12.36 -1.21
CA MET A 169 13.03 -11.33 -0.88
C MET A 169 12.42 -10.16 -0.11
N SER A 170 11.25 -9.68 -0.53
CA SER A 170 10.57 -8.56 0.14
C SER A 170 10.13 -8.92 1.56
N SER A 171 9.68 -10.15 1.77
CA SER A 171 9.27 -10.65 3.11
C SER A 171 10.48 -10.88 4.01
N VAL A 172 11.57 -11.46 3.50
CA VAL A 172 12.83 -11.60 4.23
C VAL A 172 13.38 -10.23 4.62
N PHE A 173 13.46 -9.29 3.67
CA PHE A 173 13.92 -7.94 3.97
C PHE A 173 13.07 -7.28 5.05
N HIS A 174 11.75 -7.39 4.95
CA HIS A 174 10.83 -6.79 5.92
C HIS A 174 11.11 -7.31 7.34
N TYR A 175 11.23 -8.63 7.51
CA TYR A 175 11.52 -9.24 8.80
C TYR A 175 12.91 -8.83 9.33
N GLU A 176 13.95 -8.99 8.53
CA GLU A 176 15.33 -8.63 8.93
C GLU A 176 15.46 -7.15 9.30
N PHE A 177 14.78 -6.29 8.55
CA PHE A 177 14.76 -4.86 8.82
C PHE A 177 14.10 -4.53 10.17
N VAL A 178 12.95 -5.17 10.47
CA VAL A 178 12.27 -5.01 11.77
C VAL A 178 13.13 -5.60 12.89
N PHE A 179 13.81 -6.71 12.65
CA PHE A 179 14.75 -7.31 13.61
C PHE A 179 15.95 -6.40 13.89
N ILE A 180 16.62 -5.89 12.86
CA ILE A 180 17.77 -4.98 13.01
C ILE A 180 17.35 -3.68 13.68
N HIS A 181 16.14 -3.20 13.39
CA HIS A 181 15.57 -1.96 13.93
C HIS A 181 16.50 -0.76 13.75
N PRO A 182 16.88 -0.41 12.50
CA PRO A 182 18.03 0.45 12.25
C PRO A 182 17.84 1.93 12.61
N PHE A 183 16.62 2.39 12.83
CA PHE A 183 16.32 3.79 13.12
C PHE A 183 15.71 3.98 14.52
N ALA A 184 15.78 5.18 15.06
CA ALA A 184 15.18 5.52 16.36
C ALA A 184 13.63 5.54 16.31
N ASP A 185 13.02 5.83 15.15
CA ASP A 185 11.57 5.75 14.91
C ASP A 185 11.33 5.46 13.43
N GLY A 186 10.10 5.01 13.09
CA GLY A 186 9.67 4.80 11.70
C GLY A 186 10.09 3.47 11.09
N ASN A 187 10.66 2.54 11.85
CA ASN A 187 11.10 1.25 11.33
C ASN A 187 9.95 0.44 10.70
N GLY A 188 8.80 0.34 11.34
CA GLY A 188 7.64 -0.37 10.80
C GLY A 188 7.13 0.26 9.50
N ARG A 189 7.00 1.60 9.46
CA ARG A 189 6.59 2.36 8.26
C ARG A 189 7.56 2.15 7.10
N MET A 190 8.86 2.17 7.39
CA MET A 190 9.92 1.93 6.39
C MET A 190 9.95 0.47 5.91
N ALA A 191 9.78 -0.50 6.79
CA ALA A 191 9.71 -1.92 6.42
C ALA A 191 8.57 -2.17 5.40
N ARG A 192 7.38 -1.62 5.64
CA ARG A 192 6.23 -1.74 4.74
C ARG A 192 6.44 -1.01 3.42
N LEU A 193 6.96 0.23 3.46
CA LEU A 193 7.31 0.97 2.24
C LEU A 193 8.34 0.22 1.39
N TRP A 194 9.38 -0.34 2.02
CA TRP A 194 10.46 -1.04 1.32
C TRP A 194 10.00 -2.38 0.75
N HIS A 195 9.13 -3.09 1.48
CA HIS A 195 8.46 -4.28 0.99
C HIS A 195 7.74 -3.99 -0.35
N THR A 196 6.93 -2.93 -0.37
CA THR A 196 6.22 -2.48 -1.57
C THR A 196 7.20 -2.03 -2.66
N ALA A 197 8.29 -1.35 -2.31
CA ALA A 197 9.31 -0.92 -3.27
C ALA A 197 10.01 -2.11 -3.97
N ILE A 198 10.36 -3.16 -3.23
CA ILE A 198 10.93 -4.38 -3.82
C ILE A 198 9.94 -5.04 -4.78
N LEU A 199 8.69 -5.19 -4.37
CA LEU A 199 7.65 -5.81 -5.18
C LEU A 199 7.31 -4.99 -6.44
N SER A 200 7.28 -3.66 -6.34
CA SER A 200 6.98 -2.78 -7.47
C SER A 200 8.07 -2.79 -8.54
N LYS A 201 9.34 -3.03 -8.17
CA LYS A 201 10.42 -3.24 -9.16
C LYS A 201 10.27 -4.55 -9.93
N TRP A 202 9.64 -5.55 -9.36
CA TRP A 202 9.30 -6.79 -10.06
C TRP A 202 8.03 -6.63 -10.91
N LYS A 203 6.96 -6.09 -10.32
CA LYS A 203 5.67 -5.87 -10.97
C LYS A 203 5.11 -4.52 -10.55
N PRO A 204 5.06 -3.51 -11.44
CA PRO A 204 4.64 -2.14 -11.11
C PRO A 204 3.25 -2.04 -10.46
N VAL A 205 2.36 -2.99 -10.75
CA VAL A 205 1.02 -3.03 -10.14
C VAL A 205 1.04 -3.07 -8.61
N PHE A 206 2.10 -3.60 -7.99
CA PHE A 206 2.24 -3.63 -6.53
C PHE A 206 2.33 -2.24 -5.89
N GLU A 207 2.68 -1.21 -6.64
CA GLU A 207 2.62 0.18 -6.16
C GLU A 207 1.20 0.60 -5.75
N PHE A 208 0.19 -0.12 -6.26
CA PHE A 208 -1.22 0.21 -6.08
C PHE A 208 -2.02 -0.89 -5.36
N ILE A 209 -1.36 -1.92 -4.84
CA ILE A 209 -1.99 -2.97 -4.04
C ILE A 209 -1.80 -2.61 -2.56
N PRO A 210 -2.88 -2.29 -1.81
CA PRO A 210 -2.77 -1.84 -0.42
C PRO A 210 -2.54 -3.02 0.53
N ILE A 211 -1.34 -3.62 0.48
CA ILE A 211 -0.94 -4.76 1.33
C ILE A 211 -1.04 -4.37 2.81
N GLU A 212 -0.73 -3.12 3.15
CA GLU A 212 -0.79 -2.58 4.49
C GLU A 212 -2.19 -2.70 5.10
N SER A 213 -3.25 -2.63 4.29
CA SER A 213 -4.62 -2.79 4.77
C SER A 213 -4.92 -4.21 5.25
N ARG A 214 -4.22 -5.21 4.71
CA ARG A 214 -4.32 -6.59 5.21
C ARG A 214 -3.49 -6.76 6.47
N ILE A 215 -2.30 -6.18 6.54
CA ILE A 215 -1.47 -6.19 7.76
C ILE A 215 -2.22 -5.52 8.91
N GLU A 216 -2.84 -4.35 8.70
CA GLU A 216 -3.67 -3.67 9.69
C GLU A 216 -4.82 -4.57 10.19
N LYS A 217 -5.54 -5.21 9.27
CA LYS A 217 -6.67 -6.07 9.61
C LYS A 217 -6.27 -7.32 10.41
N PHE A 218 -5.06 -7.82 10.22
CA PHE A 218 -4.49 -9.01 10.86
C PHE A 218 -3.23 -8.63 11.65
N GLN A 219 -3.32 -7.54 12.41
CA GLN A 219 -2.18 -6.95 13.10
C GLN A 219 -1.64 -7.85 14.21
N ASP A 220 -2.51 -8.56 14.93
CA ASP A 220 -2.10 -9.49 15.98
C ASP A 220 -1.31 -10.66 15.40
N GLU A 221 -1.78 -11.24 14.29
CA GLU A 221 -1.09 -12.32 13.58
C GLU A 221 0.23 -11.84 12.94
N TYR A 222 0.30 -10.59 12.51
CA TYR A 222 1.53 -9.99 12.00
C TYR A 222 2.60 -9.92 13.09
N TYR A 223 2.26 -9.45 14.29
CA TYR A 223 3.20 -9.39 15.41
C TYR A 223 3.52 -10.78 15.97
N ASP A 224 2.56 -11.71 15.99
CA ASP A 224 2.81 -13.11 16.36
C ASP A 224 3.81 -13.76 15.41
N ALA A 225 3.66 -13.57 14.11
CA ALA A 225 4.60 -14.10 13.12
C ALA A 225 6.03 -13.57 13.33
N ILE A 226 6.18 -12.26 13.62
CA ILE A 226 7.48 -11.66 13.96
C ILE A 226 8.05 -12.29 15.24
N ALA A 227 7.26 -12.36 16.31
CA ALA A 227 7.70 -12.92 17.59
C ALA A 227 8.14 -14.38 17.45
N ARG A 228 7.39 -15.20 16.73
CA ARG A 228 7.75 -16.61 16.48
C ARG A 228 9.03 -16.75 15.65
N CYS A 229 9.26 -15.85 14.69
CA CYS A 229 10.51 -15.81 13.95
C CYS A 229 11.70 -15.41 14.84
N HIS A 230 11.52 -14.49 15.80
CA HIS A 230 12.56 -14.18 16.80
C HIS A 230 12.94 -15.40 17.64
N VAL A 231 11.97 -16.25 18.00
CA VAL A 231 12.21 -17.48 18.77
C VAL A 231 12.88 -18.57 17.93
N SER A 232 12.42 -18.75 16.67
CA SER A 232 12.98 -19.78 15.77
C SER A 232 14.35 -19.40 15.19
N GLY A 233 14.67 -18.12 15.14
CA GLY A 233 15.90 -17.62 14.50
C GLY A 233 15.86 -17.66 12.97
N GLU A 234 14.68 -17.79 12.36
CA GLU A 234 14.49 -17.79 10.90
C GLU A 234 13.19 -17.08 10.49
N SER A 235 13.13 -16.56 9.27
CA SER A 235 12.01 -15.74 8.78
C SER A 235 10.90 -16.52 8.06
N THR A 236 10.93 -17.84 8.03
CA THR A 236 9.99 -18.69 7.26
C THR A 236 8.53 -18.41 7.60
N ILE A 237 8.17 -18.37 8.89
CA ILE A 237 6.80 -18.12 9.37
C ILE A 237 6.31 -16.75 8.90
N PHE A 238 7.16 -15.74 8.96
CA PHE A 238 6.82 -14.39 8.51
C PHE A 238 6.64 -14.32 6.98
N ILE A 239 7.47 -15.04 6.22
CA ILE A 239 7.30 -15.16 4.77
C ILE A 239 5.93 -15.77 4.44
N GLU A 240 5.56 -16.89 5.07
CA GLU A 240 4.26 -17.55 4.87
C GLU A 240 3.10 -16.60 5.20
N PHE A 241 3.19 -15.90 6.33
CA PHE A 241 2.18 -14.89 6.71
C PHE A 241 2.05 -13.82 5.63
N MET A 242 3.15 -13.16 5.23
CA MET A 242 3.11 -12.07 4.25
C MET A 242 2.57 -12.54 2.91
N LEU A 243 3.01 -13.70 2.42
CA LEU A 243 2.52 -14.25 1.17
C LEU A 243 1.02 -14.59 1.25
N SER A 244 0.55 -15.12 2.37
CA SER A 244 -0.89 -15.38 2.56
C SER A 244 -1.71 -14.09 2.49
N GLN A 245 -1.22 -12.99 3.08
CA GLN A 245 -1.92 -11.70 3.02
C GLN A 245 -1.92 -11.11 1.60
N ILE A 246 -0.81 -11.22 0.89
CA ILE A 246 -0.72 -10.80 -0.53
C ILE A 246 -1.67 -11.63 -1.40
N ASP A 247 -1.70 -12.93 -1.23
CA ASP A 247 -2.57 -13.82 -2.00
C ASP A 247 -4.06 -13.49 -1.81
N ARG A 248 -4.46 -13.24 -0.55
CA ARG A 248 -5.84 -12.86 -0.18
C ARG A 248 -6.24 -11.49 -0.73
N ILE A 249 -5.38 -10.46 -0.65
CA ILE A 249 -5.75 -9.16 -1.20
C ILE A 249 -5.89 -9.20 -2.73
N LEU A 250 -5.08 -10.00 -3.40
CA LEU A 250 -5.20 -10.18 -4.86
C LEU A 250 -6.48 -10.94 -5.23
N GLU A 251 -6.92 -11.89 -4.39
CA GLU A 251 -8.22 -12.55 -4.55
C GLU A 251 -9.36 -11.54 -4.42
N ASP A 252 -9.35 -10.74 -3.34
CA ASP A 252 -10.37 -9.70 -3.12
C ASP A 252 -10.45 -8.72 -4.31
N ILE A 253 -9.31 -8.28 -4.83
CA ILE A 253 -9.23 -7.41 -6.01
C ILE A 253 -9.79 -8.12 -7.25
N SER A 254 -9.44 -9.39 -7.45
CA SER A 254 -9.91 -10.17 -8.61
C SER A 254 -11.43 -10.38 -8.57
N LEU A 255 -12.00 -10.65 -7.39
CA LEU A 255 -13.45 -10.77 -7.20
C LEU A 255 -14.16 -9.45 -7.49
N GLN A 256 -13.67 -8.33 -6.93
CA GLN A 256 -14.23 -7.01 -7.21
C GLN A 256 -14.20 -6.67 -8.71
N MET A 257 -13.12 -6.99 -9.39
CA MET A 257 -12.99 -6.76 -10.83
C MET A 257 -13.96 -7.62 -11.65
N ASN A 258 -14.18 -8.88 -11.26
CA ASN A 258 -15.15 -9.76 -11.92
C ASN A 258 -16.58 -9.27 -11.69
N GLU A 259 -16.93 -8.89 -10.47
CA GLU A 259 -18.22 -8.29 -10.13
C GLU A 259 -18.48 -7.00 -10.92
N GLU A 260 -17.48 -6.12 -11.03
CA GLU A 260 -17.55 -4.92 -11.88
C GLU A 260 -17.77 -5.28 -13.35
N ASN A 261 -17.11 -6.31 -13.86
CA ASN A 261 -17.25 -6.75 -15.25
C ASN A 261 -18.59 -7.43 -15.54
N GLU A 262 -19.14 -8.20 -14.59
CA GLU A 262 -20.44 -8.87 -14.72
C GLU A 262 -21.63 -7.92 -14.46
N GLN A 263 -21.48 -6.94 -13.58
CA GLN A 263 -22.55 -6.05 -13.15
C GLN A 263 -22.73 -4.83 -14.05
N PHE A 264 -21.74 -4.42 -14.81
CA PHE A 264 -21.82 -3.19 -15.61
C PHE A 264 -22.00 -3.49 -17.08
N SER A 265 -23.09 -2.96 -17.65
CA SER A 265 -23.16 -2.87 -19.11
C SER A 265 -21.94 -2.09 -19.62
N GLU A 266 -21.41 -2.48 -20.77
CA GLU A 266 -20.26 -1.78 -21.39
C GLU A 266 -20.48 -0.26 -21.48
N THR A 267 -21.72 0.16 -21.58
CA THR A 267 -22.13 1.57 -21.61
C THR A 267 -21.86 2.29 -20.30
N VAL A 268 -22.22 1.70 -19.14
CA VAL A 268 -21.97 2.28 -17.82
C VAL A 268 -20.46 2.35 -17.56
N ARG A 269 -19.72 1.30 -17.92
CA ARG A 269 -18.27 1.28 -17.79
C ARG A 269 -17.60 2.40 -18.57
N LYS A 270 -17.94 2.60 -19.85
CA LYS A 270 -17.43 3.71 -20.67
C LYS A 270 -17.72 5.09 -20.06
N MET A 271 -18.88 5.26 -19.44
CA MET A 271 -19.21 6.51 -18.75
C MET A 271 -18.32 6.72 -17.52
N LEU A 272 -18.13 5.69 -16.69
CA LEU A 272 -17.30 5.78 -15.49
C LEU A 272 -15.82 6.00 -15.80
N GLU A 273 -15.33 5.50 -16.94
CA GLU A 273 -13.95 5.70 -17.41
C GLU A 273 -13.62 7.15 -17.74
N ILE A 274 -14.60 7.91 -18.25
CA ILE A 274 -14.42 9.34 -18.57
C ILE A 274 -14.70 10.28 -17.39
N MET A 275 -15.24 9.74 -16.29
CA MET A 275 -15.53 10.51 -15.07
C MET A 275 -14.37 10.40 -14.07
N GLU A 276 -13.90 11.55 -13.64
CA GLU A 276 -12.95 11.66 -12.53
C GLU A 276 -13.72 11.70 -11.20
N TYR A 277 -13.15 11.09 -10.14
CA TYR A 277 -13.74 11.19 -8.79
C TYR A 277 -13.70 12.65 -8.31
N ASP A 278 -14.61 13.00 -7.41
CA ASP A 278 -14.74 14.34 -6.83
C ASP A 278 -14.93 15.47 -7.88
N THR A 279 -15.13 15.12 -9.15
CA THR A 279 -15.35 16.08 -10.24
C THR A 279 -16.82 16.05 -10.67
N PRO A 280 -17.57 17.15 -10.50
CA PRO A 280 -18.98 17.20 -10.88
C PRO A 280 -19.16 17.44 -12.38
N TYR A 281 -19.78 16.50 -13.08
CA TYR A 281 -20.08 16.56 -14.52
C TYR A 281 -21.55 16.91 -14.79
N THR A 282 -21.79 17.77 -15.78
CA THR A 282 -23.15 17.96 -16.30
C THR A 282 -23.53 16.79 -17.22
N ARG A 283 -24.84 16.52 -17.38
CA ARG A 283 -25.33 15.56 -18.37
C ARG A 283 -24.78 15.85 -19.77
N LYS A 284 -24.75 17.13 -20.13
CA LYS A 284 -24.28 17.58 -21.45
C LYS A 284 -22.80 17.22 -21.65
N THR A 285 -21.96 17.52 -20.70
CA THR A 285 -20.53 17.22 -20.75
C THR A 285 -20.25 15.72 -20.87
N LEU A 286 -20.97 14.87 -20.13
CA LEU A 286 -20.83 13.42 -20.22
C LEU A 286 -21.25 12.90 -21.60
N MET A 287 -22.38 13.39 -22.12
CA MET A 287 -22.86 13.00 -23.45
C MET A 287 -21.88 13.43 -24.56
N GLU A 288 -21.32 14.64 -24.48
CA GLU A 288 -20.33 15.13 -25.43
C GLU A 288 -19.06 14.28 -25.43
N LYS A 289 -18.53 13.97 -24.24
CA LYS A 289 -17.36 13.10 -24.10
C LYS A 289 -17.60 11.67 -24.63
N LEU A 290 -18.84 11.17 -24.55
CA LEU A 290 -19.24 9.85 -25.05
C LEU A 290 -19.68 9.85 -26.51
N GLY A 291 -19.73 11.01 -27.17
CA GLY A 291 -20.24 11.13 -28.55
C GLY A 291 -21.72 10.85 -28.70
N LEU A 292 -22.52 11.02 -27.64
CA LEU A 292 -23.93 10.66 -27.61
C LEU A 292 -24.86 11.86 -27.96
N LYS A 293 -25.87 11.61 -28.76
CA LYS A 293 -26.87 12.63 -29.16
C LYS A 293 -28.21 12.44 -28.45
N SER A 294 -28.58 11.21 -28.07
CA SER A 294 -29.88 10.90 -27.46
C SER A 294 -29.85 11.08 -25.95
N ARG A 295 -30.64 12.05 -25.43
CA ARG A 295 -30.75 12.29 -23.99
C ARG A 295 -31.45 11.15 -23.25
N ASP A 296 -32.48 10.57 -23.85
CA ASP A 296 -33.26 9.49 -23.24
C ASP A 296 -32.45 8.17 -23.25
N GLY A 297 -31.73 7.92 -24.33
CA GLY A 297 -30.78 6.78 -24.42
C GLY A 297 -29.67 6.89 -23.38
N PHE A 298 -29.10 8.09 -23.21
CA PHE A 298 -28.08 8.32 -22.20
C PHE A 298 -28.62 8.14 -20.77
N ARG A 299 -29.82 8.68 -20.47
CA ARG A 299 -30.43 8.50 -19.17
C ARG A 299 -30.69 7.03 -18.86
N ARG A 300 -31.30 6.29 -19.79
CA ARG A 300 -31.70 4.88 -19.59
C ARG A 300 -30.52 3.90 -19.51
N ASN A 301 -29.56 4.08 -20.38
CA ASN A 301 -28.47 3.09 -20.53
C ASN A 301 -27.20 3.42 -19.75
N TYR A 302 -27.04 4.66 -19.29
CA TYR A 302 -25.81 5.11 -18.59
C TYR A 302 -26.13 5.65 -17.19
N LEU A 303 -26.92 6.75 -17.09
CA LEU A 303 -27.10 7.45 -15.82
C LEU A 303 -27.93 6.64 -14.81
N GLN A 304 -29.08 6.13 -15.24
CA GLN A 304 -29.99 5.45 -14.34
C GLN A 304 -29.40 4.17 -13.76
N PRO A 305 -28.79 3.27 -14.56
CA PRO A 305 -28.12 2.08 -14.02
C PRO A 305 -26.94 2.42 -13.09
N ALA A 306 -26.23 3.52 -13.35
CA ALA A 306 -25.12 3.95 -12.51
C ALA A 306 -25.60 4.54 -11.17
N LEU A 307 -26.71 5.27 -11.15
CA LEU A 307 -27.33 5.82 -9.93
C LEU A 307 -27.94 4.71 -9.06
N GLU A 308 -28.67 3.77 -9.66
CA GLU A 308 -29.30 2.64 -8.96
C GLU A 308 -28.29 1.76 -8.25
N ARG A 309 -27.06 1.72 -8.74
CA ARG A 309 -25.94 0.95 -8.17
C ARG A 309 -24.99 1.80 -7.33
N ASN A 310 -25.34 3.05 -7.02
CA ASN A 310 -24.51 3.99 -6.27
C ASN A 310 -23.08 4.19 -6.82
N LEU A 311 -22.88 4.04 -8.13
CA LEU A 311 -21.60 4.27 -8.80
C LEU A 311 -21.33 5.75 -9.05
N ILE A 312 -22.41 6.50 -9.14
CA ILE A 312 -22.40 7.96 -9.23
C ILE A 312 -23.44 8.52 -8.28
N GLN A 313 -23.23 9.73 -7.82
CA GLN A 313 -24.17 10.46 -6.99
C GLN A 313 -24.58 11.77 -7.64
N MET A 314 -25.80 12.21 -7.33
CA MET A 314 -26.30 13.51 -7.71
C MET A 314 -25.81 14.60 -6.75
N THR A 315 -25.38 15.75 -7.27
CA THR A 315 -25.00 16.90 -6.42
C THR A 315 -26.19 17.60 -5.79
N LEU A 316 -27.38 17.45 -6.39
CA LEU A 316 -28.65 17.99 -5.90
C LEU A 316 -29.72 16.88 -5.91
N PRO A 317 -29.65 15.89 -5.00
CA PRO A 317 -30.55 14.74 -5.00
C PRO A 317 -32.03 15.15 -4.84
N ASP A 318 -32.32 16.18 -4.05
CA ASP A 318 -33.67 16.71 -3.83
C ASP A 318 -34.25 17.43 -5.05
N LYS A 319 -33.42 17.78 -6.03
CA LYS A 319 -33.82 18.48 -7.27
C LYS A 319 -33.22 17.81 -8.51
N PRO A 320 -33.61 16.56 -8.81
CA PRO A 320 -32.95 15.75 -9.87
C PRO A 320 -33.07 16.34 -11.27
N ASN A 321 -34.09 17.18 -11.51
CA ASN A 321 -34.34 17.85 -12.81
C ASN A 321 -33.76 19.28 -12.88
N SER A 322 -33.01 19.72 -11.87
CA SER A 322 -32.39 21.06 -11.85
C SER A 322 -31.44 21.25 -13.04
N ARG A 323 -31.41 22.47 -13.61
CA ARG A 323 -30.40 22.85 -14.61
C ARG A 323 -28.98 22.77 -14.06
N ASN A 324 -28.84 22.92 -12.74
CA ASN A 324 -27.55 22.86 -12.03
C ASN A 324 -27.18 21.46 -11.54
N GLN A 325 -28.03 20.44 -11.83
CA GLN A 325 -27.74 19.05 -11.48
C GLN A 325 -26.45 18.60 -12.13
N ARG A 326 -25.57 18.04 -11.31
CA ARG A 326 -24.32 17.40 -11.74
C ARG A 326 -24.22 16.01 -11.14
N TYR A 327 -23.38 15.21 -11.73
CA TYR A 327 -23.13 13.82 -11.33
C TYR A 327 -21.67 13.67 -10.99
N MET A 328 -21.37 13.03 -9.87
CA MET A 328 -20.02 12.73 -9.42
C MET A 328 -19.86 11.22 -9.29
N LYS A 329 -18.70 10.73 -9.63
CA LYS A 329 -18.33 9.35 -9.40
C LYS A 329 -18.12 9.13 -7.91
N VAL A 330 -18.62 8.02 -7.34
CA VAL A 330 -18.54 7.65 -5.91
C VAL A 330 -17.35 6.74 -5.67
#